data_5180ea4b64f97f5315827a5cbd45bcc1
#
_entry.id   5180ea4b64f97f5315827a5cbd45bcc1
#
_cell.length_a   1.000
_cell.length_b   1.000
_cell.length_c   1.000
_cell.angle_alpha   90.00
_cell.angle_beta   90.00
_cell.angle_gamma   90.00
#
_symmetry.space_group_name_H-M   'P 1'
#
loop_
_entity.id
_entity.type
_entity.pdbx_description
1 polymer ?
#
loop_
_entity_poly.entity_id
_entity_poly.type
_entity_poly.pdbx_seq_one_letter_code
_entity_poly.pdbx_strand_id
1 'polypeptide(L)'
;MVRPNTRLAARYIDTAEALLGDMRGYSGDWDWLRKHIMPRTQAGADREERPSPTAKRLHSTVAIKSLRILTGAHIMYITPSNQRWFSLQSGLRGKEKSSRVDEWFAESTEIMFAELGRSNFYTEIHETFLDRCLTGTGCLFCDTLPDGRLNFRHIPSGTYAIAEGENGQVNTLVRQFKLTPHQAAEKFGYKKLPESVRKDFDDPRKRFTMRHEFLHLVFPRQNCDFGHDLVNAKRMKWASVYLAWGVEKQVIREEGYNEFPFLVTRFLRYGDGPYGYAPGLDVMEEITATLKLERVMDVLAEVAAFPRIIQLAEQVGEVDLRAGGVTTVKAQAAREKLPREWATSGRYDVGKDRIADKEEKIREAFFVDMLMPLANVDRQMTATEINARQEERVLSFSPSLTLFISDCNVLMHRIFSILFRQGKFPKDDVPAELIVPDMGGSENY
;
A
#
# COMPACT_ATOMS: atom_id res chain seq x y z
N MET A 1 -6.21 14.31 40.46
CA MET A 1 -5.57 14.69 39.18
C MET A 1 -4.20 14.05 39.13
N VAL A 2 -4.06 12.95 38.38
CA VAL A 2 -2.76 12.31 38.18
C VAL A 2 -2.07 13.12 37.08
N ARG A 3 -0.98 13.80 37.42
CA ARG A 3 -0.10 14.44 36.42
C ARG A 3 0.39 13.32 35.50
N PRO A 4 0.19 13.38 34.19
CA PRO A 4 0.77 12.39 33.28
C PRO A 4 2.28 12.41 33.48
N ASN A 5 2.90 11.23 33.46
CA ASN A 5 4.32 11.06 33.65
C ASN A 5 5.04 11.75 32.48
N THR A 6 5.36 13.01 32.62
CA THR A 6 5.80 13.93 31.56
C THR A 6 7.08 13.42 30.89
N ARG A 7 7.94 12.71 31.64
CA ARG A 7 9.18 12.12 31.10
C ARG A 7 8.90 10.91 30.18
N LEU A 8 7.93 10.08 30.50
CA LEU A 8 7.57 8.91 29.68
C LEU A 8 6.89 9.35 28.38
N ALA A 9 6.00 10.33 28.47
CA ALA A 9 5.37 10.92 27.30
C ALA A 9 6.39 11.57 26.36
N ALA A 10 7.38 12.28 26.91
CA ALA A 10 8.47 12.88 26.12
C ALA A 10 9.26 11.79 25.34
N ARG A 11 9.64 10.69 26.01
CA ARG A 11 10.36 9.58 25.34
C ARG A 11 9.55 8.97 24.19
N TYR A 12 8.25 8.76 24.34
CA TYR A 12 7.39 8.24 23.27
C TYR A 12 7.32 9.22 22.09
N ILE A 13 7.26 10.53 22.38
CA ILE A 13 7.24 11.58 21.37
C ILE A 13 8.57 11.62 20.63
N ASP A 14 9.69 11.61 21.33
CA ASP A 14 11.04 11.65 20.75
C ASP A 14 11.27 10.43 19.85
N THR A 15 10.85 9.24 20.30
CA THR A 15 10.93 8.02 19.50
C THR A 15 10.06 8.12 18.22
N ALA A 16 8.86 8.64 18.34
CA ALA A 16 7.97 8.81 17.20
C ALA A 16 8.52 9.83 16.19
N GLU A 17 9.09 10.95 16.69
CA GLU A 17 9.73 11.97 15.85
C GLU A 17 10.94 11.44 15.09
N ALA A 18 11.79 10.66 15.76
CA ALA A 18 12.96 10.05 15.14
C ALA A 18 12.54 9.11 13.99
N LEU A 19 11.60 8.19 14.24
CA LEU A 19 11.13 7.25 13.23
C LEU A 19 10.44 7.95 12.05
N LEU A 20 9.60 8.96 12.31
CA LEU A 20 8.99 9.75 11.25
C LEU A 20 10.02 10.59 10.47
N GLY A 21 11.11 11.00 11.14
CA GLY A 21 12.25 11.66 10.51
C GLY A 21 12.94 10.75 9.50
N ASP A 22 13.26 9.52 9.90
CA ASP A 22 13.88 8.51 9.02
C ASP A 22 12.99 8.16 7.82
N MET A 23 11.67 8.01 8.04
CA MET A 23 10.71 7.77 6.96
C MET A 23 10.73 8.86 5.88
N ARG A 24 10.93 10.12 6.27
CA ARG A 24 10.97 11.25 5.33
C ARG A 24 12.08 11.12 4.28
N GLY A 25 13.16 10.38 4.59
CA GLY A 25 14.20 10.06 3.62
C GLY A 25 13.68 9.28 2.40
N TYR A 26 12.63 8.50 2.56
CA TYR A 26 12.02 7.69 1.50
C TYR A 26 10.82 8.38 0.84
N SER A 27 10.30 9.45 1.43
CA SER A 27 9.06 10.11 0.96
C SER A 27 9.18 10.68 -0.45
N GLY A 28 10.36 11.12 -0.86
CA GLY A 28 10.61 11.66 -2.20
C GLY A 28 10.31 10.65 -3.31
N ASP A 29 10.77 9.41 -3.16
CA ASP A 29 10.53 8.32 -4.12
C ASP A 29 9.06 7.92 -4.15
N TRP A 30 8.43 7.78 -2.99
CA TRP A 30 7.00 7.45 -2.89
C TRP A 30 6.11 8.54 -3.50
N ASP A 31 6.42 9.80 -3.26
CA ASP A 31 5.70 10.93 -3.85
C ASP A 31 5.87 10.99 -5.37
N TRP A 32 7.09 10.67 -5.83
CA TRP A 32 7.35 10.58 -7.26
C TRP A 32 6.51 9.46 -7.91
N LEU A 33 6.53 8.25 -7.35
CA LEU A 33 5.78 7.09 -7.86
C LEU A 33 4.27 7.39 -7.89
N ARG A 34 3.72 7.96 -6.81
CA ARG A 34 2.31 8.34 -6.78
C ARG A 34 1.97 9.39 -7.82
N LYS A 35 2.78 10.42 -7.93
CA LYS A 35 2.56 11.52 -8.87
C LYS A 35 2.57 11.07 -10.33
N HIS A 36 3.40 10.10 -10.69
CA HIS A 36 3.61 9.69 -12.06
C HIS A 36 2.89 8.40 -12.45
N ILE A 37 2.55 7.55 -11.48
CA ILE A 37 1.84 6.28 -11.73
C ILE A 37 0.37 6.39 -11.28
N MET A 38 0.11 6.90 -10.06
CA MET A 38 -1.24 7.00 -9.49
C MET A 38 -1.54 8.40 -8.93
N PRO A 39 -1.63 9.44 -9.75
CA PRO A 39 -1.75 10.83 -9.29
C PRO A 39 -3.02 11.14 -8.50
N ARG A 40 -4.00 10.24 -8.49
CA ARG A 40 -5.23 10.37 -7.71
C ARG A 40 -5.11 9.83 -6.28
N THR A 41 -4.03 9.09 -5.97
CA THR A 41 -3.74 8.63 -4.63
C THR A 41 -2.76 9.60 -3.98
N GLN A 42 -3.23 10.37 -2.99
CA GLN A 42 -2.36 11.26 -2.25
C GLN A 42 -1.56 10.51 -1.18
N ALA A 43 -0.32 10.93 -0.99
CA ALA A 43 0.57 10.40 0.03
C ALA A 43 0.57 11.27 1.29
N GLY A 44 0.87 10.63 2.44
CA GLY A 44 1.15 11.30 3.69
C GLY A 44 -0.09 11.63 4.52
N ALA A 45 0.16 12.36 5.61
CA ALA A 45 -0.87 12.78 6.56
C ALA A 45 -1.93 13.72 5.95
N ASP A 46 -1.59 14.35 4.82
CA ASP A 46 -2.49 15.25 4.06
C ASP A 46 -3.43 14.51 3.10
N ARG A 47 -3.54 13.18 3.22
CA ARG A 47 -4.45 12.33 2.43
C ARG A 47 -5.93 12.72 2.50
N GLU A 48 -6.25 13.73 3.27
CA GLU A 48 -7.60 14.20 3.53
C GLU A 48 -8.13 15.21 2.52
N GLU A 49 -7.28 15.78 1.70
CA GLU A 49 -7.76 16.52 0.55
C GLU A 49 -8.34 15.52 -0.44
N ARG A 50 -9.62 15.71 -0.77
CA ARG A 50 -10.29 14.97 -1.84
C ARG A 50 -9.36 14.96 -3.04
N PRO A 51 -9.24 13.82 -3.77
CA PRO A 51 -8.46 13.79 -5.00
C PRO A 51 -8.83 15.02 -5.82
N SER A 52 -7.88 15.91 -6.02
CA SER A 52 -8.16 17.13 -6.75
C SER A 52 -8.73 16.75 -8.12
N PRO A 53 -9.90 17.26 -8.52
CA PRO A 53 -10.41 17.02 -9.88
C PRO A 53 -9.43 17.54 -10.93
N THR A 54 -8.51 18.41 -10.54
CA THR A 54 -7.39 18.94 -11.34
C THR A 54 -6.10 18.14 -11.17
N ALA A 55 -6.12 16.96 -10.51
CA ALA A 55 -4.97 16.06 -10.50
C ALA A 55 -4.47 15.91 -11.94
N LYS A 56 -3.18 16.19 -12.14
CA LYS A 56 -2.56 16.21 -13.47
C LYS A 56 -2.96 14.95 -14.23
N ARG A 57 -3.58 15.12 -15.39
CA ARG A 57 -3.90 14.00 -16.28
C ARG A 57 -2.58 13.36 -16.70
N LEU A 58 -2.51 12.04 -16.54
CA LEU A 58 -1.40 11.30 -17.12
C LEU A 58 -1.58 11.22 -18.62
N HIS A 59 -0.54 11.53 -19.38
CA HIS A 59 -0.54 11.35 -20.84
C HIS A 59 -0.43 9.86 -21.20
N SER A 60 0.28 9.05 -20.39
CA SER A 60 0.35 7.60 -20.57
C SER A 60 -0.33 6.85 -19.42
N THR A 61 -0.96 5.73 -19.74
CA THR A 61 -1.61 4.83 -18.78
C THR A 61 -0.90 3.50 -18.61
N VAL A 62 0.24 3.28 -19.29
CA VAL A 62 0.94 1.99 -19.26
C VAL A 62 1.38 1.60 -17.86
N ALA A 63 2.02 2.52 -17.13
CA ALA A 63 2.52 2.24 -15.78
C ALA A 63 1.40 1.90 -14.78
N ILE A 64 0.27 2.62 -14.80
CA ILE A 64 -0.87 2.31 -13.92
C ILE A 64 -1.55 0.98 -14.29
N LYS A 65 -1.63 0.64 -15.58
CA LYS A 65 -2.16 -0.65 -16.02
C LYS A 65 -1.24 -1.78 -15.58
N SER A 66 0.08 -1.62 -15.76
CA SER A 66 1.09 -2.59 -15.34
C SER A 66 1.06 -2.83 -13.83
N LEU A 67 0.97 -1.77 -13.03
CA LEU A 67 0.82 -1.86 -11.58
C LEU A 67 -0.45 -2.65 -11.17
N ARG A 68 -1.58 -2.40 -11.84
CA ARG A 68 -2.84 -3.12 -11.54
C ARG A 68 -2.75 -4.59 -11.89
N ILE A 69 -2.09 -4.95 -12.98
CA ILE A 69 -1.85 -6.36 -13.36
C ILE A 69 -0.99 -7.03 -12.29
N LEU A 70 0.11 -6.41 -11.88
CA LEU A 70 0.98 -6.91 -10.83
C LEU A 70 0.24 -7.09 -9.50
N THR A 71 -0.55 -6.11 -9.09
CA THR A 71 -1.38 -6.19 -7.87
C THR A 71 -2.41 -7.32 -7.96
N GLY A 72 -3.10 -7.44 -9.10
CA GLY A 72 -4.07 -8.52 -9.33
C GLY A 72 -3.42 -9.90 -9.28
N ALA A 73 -2.21 -10.03 -9.79
CA ALA A 73 -1.43 -11.28 -9.69
C ALA A 73 -1.09 -11.64 -8.25
N HIS A 74 -0.73 -10.66 -7.41
CA HIS A 74 -0.48 -10.91 -5.99
C HIS A 74 -1.73 -11.47 -5.29
N ILE A 75 -2.92 -10.93 -5.58
CA ILE A 75 -4.16 -11.44 -5.02
C ILE A 75 -4.43 -12.85 -5.51
N MET A 76 -4.30 -13.08 -6.81
CA MET A 76 -4.65 -14.36 -7.44
C MET A 76 -3.71 -15.50 -7.01
N TYR A 77 -2.41 -15.23 -6.87
CA TYR A 77 -1.41 -16.27 -6.61
C TYR A 77 -1.01 -16.38 -5.13
N ILE A 78 -1.17 -15.33 -4.34
CA ILE A 78 -0.72 -15.33 -2.95
C ILE A 78 -1.89 -15.51 -1.97
N THR A 79 -2.97 -14.74 -2.14
CA THR A 79 -4.12 -14.77 -1.22
C THR A 79 -5.46 -14.92 -1.96
N PRO A 80 -5.66 -15.98 -2.74
CA PRO A 80 -6.94 -16.19 -3.44
C PRO A 80 -8.08 -16.39 -2.44
N SER A 81 -9.18 -15.69 -2.64
CA SER A 81 -10.34 -15.77 -1.73
C SER A 81 -11.16 -17.06 -1.89
N ASN A 82 -11.01 -17.74 -3.01
CA ASN A 82 -11.77 -18.93 -3.40
C ASN A 82 -11.00 -20.25 -3.21
N GLN A 83 -9.75 -20.19 -2.79
CA GLN A 83 -8.88 -21.35 -2.59
C GLN A 83 -8.14 -21.23 -1.27
N ARG A 84 -7.81 -22.37 -0.65
CA ARG A 84 -6.94 -22.38 0.52
C ARG A 84 -5.52 -22.01 0.11
N TRP A 85 -4.98 -20.98 0.71
CA TRP A 85 -3.63 -20.49 0.42
C TRP A 85 -2.67 -20.64 1.62
N PHE A 86 -3.19 -21.11 2.76
CA PHE A 86 -2.38 -21.45 3.93
C PHE A 86 -2.92 -22.71 4.60
N SER A 87 -2.08 -23.38 5.39
CA SER A 87 -2.45 -24.47 6.27
C SER A 87 -1.67 -24.37 7.58
N LEU A 88 -2.33 -24.67 8.69
CA LEU A 88 -1.68 -24.82 9.97
C LEU A 88 -1.03 -26.19 10.04
N GLN A 89 0.16 -26.25 10.60
CA GLN A 89 0.89 -27.49 10.77
C GLN A 89 1.50 -27.55 12.17
N SER A 90 1.52 -28.74 12.75
CA SER A 90 2.20 -28.97 14.00
C SER A 90 3.72 -28.85 13.82
N GLY A 91 4.40 -28.16 14.75
CA GLY A 91 5.85 -28.18 14.86
C GLY A 91 6.44 -29.49 15.36
N LEU A 92 5.59 -30.42 15.82
CA LEU A 92 5.99 -31.73 16.33
C LEU A 92 6.59 -32.59 15.21
N ARG A 93 7.65 -33.31 15.54
CA ARG A 93 8.37 -34.18 14.59
C ARG A 93 8.34 -35.65 15.05
N GLY A 94 8.28 -36.56 14.10
CA GLY A 94 8.43 -37.98 14.35
C GLY A 94 7.20 -38.64 14.97
N LYS A 95 7.41 -39.49 16.00
CA LYS A 95 6.36 -40.29 16.65
C LYS A 95 5.35 -39.49 17.50
N GLU A 96 5.67 -38.21 17.78
CA GLU A 96 4.77 -37.32 18.55
C GLU A 96 3.65 -36.76 17.65
N LYS A 97 3.75 -36.92 16.35
CA LYS A 97 2.74 -36.48 15.42
C LYS A 97 1.64 -37.53 15.28
N SER A 98 0.50 -37.31 15.93
CA SER A 98 -0.67 -38.15 15.77
C SER A 98 -1.61 -37.67 14.69
N SER A 99 -2.39 -38.59 14.07
CA SER A 99 -3.43 -38.24 13.08
C SER A 99 -4.44 -37.25 13.66
N ARG A 100 -4.72 -37.33 14.94
CA ARG A 100 -5.64 -36.42 15.64
C ARG A 100 -5.13 -35.00 15.71
N VAL A 101 -3.80 -34.80 15.84
CA VAL A 101 -3.18 -33.46 15.79
C VAL A 101 -3.34 -32.86 14.39
N ASP A 102 -3.09 -33.63 13.35
CA ASP A 102 -3.23 -33.16 11.98
C ASP A 102 -4.70 -32.82 11.62
N GLU A 103 -5.65 -33.62 12.09
CA GLU A 103 -7.09 -33.36 11.94
C GLU A 103 -7.52 -32.07 12.64
N TRP A 104 -7.05 -31.84 13.87
CA TRP A 104 -7.34 -30.63 14.62
C TRP A 104 -6.79 -29.37 13.92
N PHE A 105 -5.55 -29.43 13.39
CA PHE A 105 -4.98 -28.32 12.64
C PHE A 105 -5.70 -28.10 11.30
N ALA A 106 -6.14 -29.16 10.64
CA ALA A 106 -6.93 -29.05 9.41
C ALA A 106 -8.27 -28.34 9.67
N GLU A 107 -8.98 -28.72 10.74
CA GLU A 107 -10.23 -28.07 11.13
C GLU A 107 -10.01 -26.63 11.58
N SER A 108 -8.98 -26.37 12.36
CA SER A 108 -8.59 -25.02 12.76
C SER A 108 -8.25 -24.14 11.56
N THR A 109 -7.63 -24.69 10.53
CA THR A 109 -7.37 -24.00 9.26
C THR A 109 -8.66 -23.58 8.56
N GLU A 110 -9.67 -24.48 8.51
CA GLU A 110 -10.99 -24.17 7.94
C GLU A 110 -11.67 -23.02 8.69
N ILE A 111 -11.63 -23.07 10.02
CA ILE A 111 -12.22 -22.01 10.85
C ILE A 111 -11.54 -20.67 10.58
N MET A 112 -10.20 -20.64 10.53
CA MET A 112 -9.47 -19.43 10.21
C MET A 112 -9.83 -18.89 8.82
N PHE A 113 -9.91 -19.77 7.82
CA PHE A 113 -10.27 -19.38 6.46
C PHE A 113 -11.70 -18.83 6.38
N ALA A 114 -12.65 -19.44 7.07
CA ALA A 114 -14.02 -18.97 7.17
C ALA A 114 -14.12 -17.60 7.87
N GLU A 115 -13.36 -17.37 8.94
CA GLU A 115 -13.34 -16.10 9.66
C GLU A 115 -12.70 -14.98 8.83
N LEU A 116 -11.65 -15.28 8.05
CA LEU A 116 -11.09 -14.34 7.07
C LEU A 116 -12.12 -13.97 6.01
N GLY A 117 -12.87 -14.94 5.49
CA GLY A 117 -13.94 -14.71 4.50
C GLY A 117 -15.10 -13.88 5.02
N ARG A 118 -15.41 -13.97 6.32
CA ARG A 118 -16.45 -13.15 6.99
C ARG A 118 -16.00 -11.75 7.35
N SER A 119 -14.68 -11.50 7.33
CA SER A 119 -14.07 -10.21 7.65
C SER A 119 -13.89 -9.35 6.40
N ASN A 120 -13.34 -8.17 6.58
CA ASN A 120 -12.94 -7.28 5.48
C ASN A 120 -11.50 -7.56 4.95
N PHE A 121 -10.91 -8.72 5.28
CA PHE A 121 -9.52 -9.04 4.95
C PHE A 121 -9.21 -8.89 3.47
N TYR A 122 -10.00 -9.51 2.58
CA TYR A 122 -9.72 -9.51 1.15
C TYR A 122 -9.80 -8.13 0.50
N THR A 123 -10.62 -7.23 1.05
CA THR A 123 -10.67 -5.83 0.60
C THR A 123 -9.42 -5.07 1.03
N GLU A 124 -9.03 -5.20 2.29
CA GLU A 124 -7.92 -4.45 2.86
C GLU A 124 -6.55 -4.98 2.40
N ILE A 125 -6.42 -6.29 2.16
CA ILE A 125 -5.19 -6.87 1.62
C ILE A 125 -4.94 -6.45 0.17
N HIS A 126 -6.01 -6.22 -0.62
CA HIS A 126 -5.89 -5.67 -1.97
C HIS A 126 -5.20 -4.30 -1.96
N GLU A 127 -5.66 -3.39 -1.10
CA GLU A 127 -5.05 -2.07 -0.95
C GLU A 127 -3.61 -2.17 -0.43
N THR A 128 -3.35 -3.14 0.46
CA THR A 128 -2.00 -3.40 0.97
C THR A 128 -1.06 -3.89 -0.12
N PHE A 129 -1.51 -4.77 -1.01
CA PHE A 129 -0.72 -5.21 -2.16
C PHE A 129 -0.52 -4.10 -3.18
N LEU A 130 -1.51 -3.23 -3.37
CA LEU A 130 -1.36 -2.07 -4.24
C LEU A 130 -0.23 -1.15 -3.74
N ASP A 131 -0.22 -0.82 -2.45
CA ASP A 131 0.87 -0.02 -1.86
C ASP A 131 2.21 -0.77 -1.91
N ARG A 132 2.23 -2.08 -1.63
CA ARG A 132 3.42 -2.92 -1.73
C ARG A 132 4.05 -2.89 -3.13
N CYS A 133 3.23 -2.98 -4.17
CA CYS A 133 3.70 -2.94 -5.55
C CYS A 133 4.05 -1.52 -6.01
N LEU A 134 3.39 -0.49 -5.46
CA LEU A 134 3.61 0.91 -5.84
C LEU A 134 4.82 1.52 -5.12
N THR A 135 4.94 1.34 -3.81
CA THR A 135 5.94 2.02 -2.96
C THR A 135 6.96 1.06 -2.36
N GLY A 136 6.84 -0.24 -2.65
CA GLY A 136 7.72 -1.29 -2.13
C GLY A 136 7.32 -1.82 -0.76
N THR A 137 6.44 -1.14 -0.01
CA THR A 137 6.05 -1.55 1.34
C THR A 137 4.55 -1.41 1.52
N GLY A 138 3.90 -2.49 1.95
CA GLY A 138 2.48 -2.51 2.33
C GLY A 138 2.32 -2.75 3.83
N CYS A 139 1.33 -2.12 4.46
CA CYS A 139 1.03 -2.28 5.88
C CYS A 139 -0.45 -2.55 6.11
N LEU A 140 -0.74 -3.64 6.85
CA LEU A 140 -2.08 -4.05 7.23
C LEU A 140 -2.17 -4.15 8.76
N PHE A 141 -3.10 -3.44 9.35
CA PHE A 141 -3.42 -3.53 10.78
C PHE A 141 -4.50 -4.58 11.00
N CYS A 142 -4.31 -5.45 11.97
CA CYS A 142 -5.26 -6.48 12.37
C CYS A 142 -5.71 -6.27 13.83
N ASP A 143 -7.01 -6.14 14.04
CA ASP A 143 -7.63 -6.01 15.36
C ASP A 143 -8.98 -6.72 15.39
N THR A 144 -9.69 -6.65 16.49
CA THR A 144 -11.04 -7.22 16.67
C THR A 144 -12.06 -6.12 16.91
N LEU A 145 -13.24 -6.29 16.36
CA LEU A 145 -14.41 -5.49 16.69
C LEU A 145 -14.98 -5.90 18.07
N PRO A 146 -15.80 -5.05 18.69
CA PRO A 146 -16.45 -5.38 19.95
C PRO A 146 -17.33 -6.65 19.90
N ASP A 147 -17.80 -7.02 18.72
CA ASP A 147 -18.56 -8.26 18.46
C ASP A 147 -17.69 -9.51 18.26
N GLY A 148 -16.37 -9.37 18.39
CA GLY A 148 -15.39 -10.45 18.25
C GLY A 148 -15.00 -10.80 16.81
N ARG A 149 -15.54 -10.12 15.80
CA ARG A 149 -15.10 -10.32 14.40
C ARG A 149 -13.73 -9.72 14.17
N LEU A 150 -12.95 -10.37 13.31
CA LEU A 150 -11.68 -9.83 12.82
C LEU A 150 -11.94 -8.56 11.99
N ASN A 151 -11.12 -7.54 12.22
CA ASN A 151 -11.17 -6.29 11.47
C ASN A 151 -9.77 -5.90 11.00
N PHE A 152 -9.67 -5.69 9.72
CA PHE A 152 -8.42 -5.30 9.07
C PHE A 152 -8.50 -3.85 8.60
N ARG A 153 -7.35 -3.21 8.54
CA ARG A 153 -7.25 -1.85 8.00
C ARG A 153 -5.92 -1.68 7.28
N HIS A 154 -5.99 -1.39 6.01
CA HIS A 154 -4.83 -0.93 5.27
C HIS A 154 -4.31 0.40 5.83
N ILE A 155 -3.01 0.50 6.02
CA ILE A 155 -2.32 1.72 6.43
C ILE A 155 -1.49 2.21 5.25
N PRO A 156 -1.83 3.36 4.67
CA PRO A 156 -1.14 3.84 3.48
C PRO A 156 0.31 4.22 3.74
N SER A 157 1.18 3.86 2.80
CA SER A 157 2.59 4.27 2.82
C SER A 157 2.73 5.80 2.93
N GLY A 158 3.73 6.26 3.68
CA GLY A 158 3.92 7.68 3.98
C GLY A 158 3.09 8.19 5.17
N THR A 159 2.20 7.36 5.75
CA THR A 159 1.47 7.69 6.98
C THR A 159 1.98 6.92 8.20
N TYR A 160 2.95 6.05 8.02
CA TYR A 160 3.54 5.26 9.09
C TYR A 160 5.06 5.14 8.92
N ALA A 161 5.75 5.05 10.03
CA ALA A 161 7.17 4.77 10.11
C ALA A 161 7.38 3.44 10.83
N ILE A 162 8.41 2.70 10.43
CA ILE A 162 8.72 1.36 10.94
C ILE A 162 10.17 1.25 11.38
N ALA A 163 10.41 0.37 12.35
CA ALA A 163 11.76 -0.08 12.70
C ALA A 163 11.78 -1.60 12.85
N GLU A 164 12.92 -2.18 12.56
CA GLU A 164 13.17 -3.61 12.63
C GLU A 164 13.82 -3.99 13.96
N GLY A 165 13.56 -5.21 14.41
CA GLY A 165 14.30 -5.86 15.47
C GLY A 165 15.60 -6.49 14.95
N GLU A 166 16.36 -7.08 15.86
CA GLU A 166 17.64 -7.77 15.57
C GLU A 166 17.47 -8.89 14.52
N ASN A 167 16.31 -9.50 14.45
CA ASN A 167 15.99 -10.55 13.48
C ASN A 167 15.56 -10.03 12.09
N GLY A 168 15.61 -8.73 11.83
CA GLY A 168 15.18 -8.11 10.57
C GLY A 168 13.65 -8.09 10.35
N GLN A 169 12.87 -8.46 11.37
CA GLN A 169 11.41 -8.33 11.33
C GLN A 169 10.98 -6.99 11.92
N VAL A 170 9.94 -6.40 11.32
CA VAL A 170 9.37 -5.16 11.85
C VAL A 170 8.70 -5.43 13.19
N ASN A 171 9.18 -4.79 14.24
CA ASN A 171 8.65 -4.90 15.59
C ASN A 171 8.18 -3.56 16.17
N THR A 172 8.47 -2.46 15.52
CA THR A 172 8.09 -1.12 15.98
C THR A 172 7.44 -0.36 14.82
N LEU A 173 6.31 0.27 15.11
CA LEU A 173 5.58 1.05 14.12
C LEU A 173 4.97 2.30 14.77
N VAL A 174 5.14 3.42 14.08
CA VAL A 174 4.45 4.69 14.38
C VAL A 174 3.52 5.00 13.23
N ARG A 175 2.26 5.23 13.54
CA ARG A 175 1.25 5.64 12.57
C ARG A 175 0.78 7.05 12.86
N GLN A 176 0.79 7.92 11.85
CA GLN A 176 0.19 9.24 11.88
C GLN A 176 -1.19 9.20 11.21
N PHE A 177 -2.20 9.77 11.85
CA PHE A 177 -3.56 9.84 11.31
C PHE A 177 -4.32 11.03 11.87
N LYS A 178 -5.36 11.44 11.15
CA LYS A 178 -6.21 12.57 11.54
C LYS A 178 -7.61 12.07 11.89
N LEU A 179 -8.20 12.64 12.94
CA LEU A 179 -9.58 12.39 13.33
C LEU A 179 -10.31 13.71 13.52
N THR A 180 -11.61 13.70 13.20
CA THR A 180 -12.49 14.78 13.63
C THR A 180 -12.69 14.72 15.14
N PRO A 181 -13.03 15.85 15.82
CA PRO A 181 -13.32 15.84 17.24
C PRO A 181 -14.37 14.81 17.64
N HIS A 182 -15.40 14.61 16.81
CA HIS A 182 -16.40 13.56 17.01
C HIS A 182 -15.79 12.16 17.01
N GLN A 183 -15.01 11.81 15.97
CA GLN A 183 -14.35 10.52 15.87
C GLN A 183 -13.34 10.28 17.00
N ALA A 184 -12.65 11.34 17.43
CA ALA A 184 -11.72 11.26 18.55
C ALA A 184 -12.45 11.02 19.88
N ALA A 185 -13.60 11.65 20.09
CA ALA A 185 -14.42 11.44 21.27
C ALA A 185 -15.02 10.02 21.33
N GLU A 186 -15.47 9.50 20.20
CA GLU A 186 -15.95 8.12 20.06
C GLU A 186 -14.84 7.10 20.38
N LYS A 187 -13.65 7.30 19.83
CA LYS A 187 -12.53 6.36 19.97
C LYS A 187 -11.86 6.41 21.35
N PHE A 188 -11.62 7.58 21.90
CA PHE A 188 -10.82 7.78 23.12
C PHE A 188 -11.66 8.18 24.36
N GLY A 189 -12.87 8.64 24.14
CA GLY A 189 -13.73 9.25 25.16
C GLY A 189 -13.43 10.74 25.37
N TYR A 190 -14.47 11.56 25.41
CA TYR A 190 -14.39 13.03 25.51
C TYR A 190 -13.44 13.53 26.62
N LYS A 191 -13.51 12.90 27.82
CA LYS A 191 -12.72 13.30 29.00
C LYS A 191 -11.19 13.14 28.84
N LYS A 192 -10.74 12.27 27.93
CA LYS A 192 -9.31 11.99 27.70
C LYS A 192 -8.70 12.86 26.62
N LEU A 193 -9.53 13.60 25.89
CA LEU A 193 -9.05 14.43 24.80
C LEU A 193 -8.33 15.67 25.31
N PRO A 194 -7.35 16.20 24.55
CA PRO A 194 -6.73 17.50 24.78
C PRO A 194 -7.77 18.64 24.81
N GLU A 195 -7.42 19.73 25.47
CA GLU A 195 -8.33 20.86 25.59
C GLU A 195 -8.69 21.49 24.23
N SER A 196 -7.72 21.57 23.32
CA SER A 196 -7.92 22.03 21.94
C SER A 196 -8.95 21.22 21.18
N VAL A 197 -8.88 19.87 21.27
CA VAL A 197 -9.85 18.98 20.62
C VAL A 197 -11.23 19.05 21.25
N ARG A 198 -11.30 19.21 22.59
CA ARG A 198 -12.57 19.37 23.31
C ARG A 198 -13.28 20.67 22.93
N LYS A 199 -12.55 21.79 22.82
CA LYS A 199 -13.11 23.06 22.35
C LYS A 199 -13.73 22.95 20.97
N ASP A 200 -13.05 22.25 20.05
CA ASP A 200 -13.55 22.05 18.71
C ASP A 200 -14.68 20.99 18.64
N PHE A 201 -14.75 20.07 19.61
CA PHE A 201 -15.89 19.15 19.77
C PHE A 201 -17.16 19.90 20.22
N ASP A 202 -17.05 20.89 21.11
CA ASP A 202 -18.14 21.66 21.63
C ASP A 202 -18.68 22.68 20.61
N ASP A 203 -17.86 23.03 19.59
CA ASP A 203 -18.30 23.88 18.47
C ASP A 203 -19.01 23.03 17.39
N PRO A 204 -20.33 23.21 17.16
CA PRO A 204 -21.08 22.44 16.16
C PRO A 204 -20.50 22.54 14.73
N ARG A 205 -19.84 23.65 14.38
CA ARG A 205 -19.28 23.88 13.05
C ARG A 205 -17.99 23.10 12.84
N LYS A 206 -17.22 22.88 13.91
CA LYS A 206 -15.92 22.23 13.87
C LYS A 206 -15.97 20.76 14.20
N ARG A 207 -16.96 20.32 14.98
CA ARG A 207 -17.09 18.94 15.47
C ARG A 207 -16.87 17.85 14.41
N PHE A 208 -17.38 18.05 13.19
CA PHE A 208 -17.33 17.09 12.09
C PHE A 208 -16.39 17.48 10.95
N THR A 209 -15.89 18.72 10.94
CA THR A 209 -15.11 19.28 9.83
C THR A 209 -13.64 19.49 10.18
N MET A 210 -13.36 19.98 11.39
CA MET A 210 -11.99 20.18 11.84
C MET A 210 -11.30 18.83 12.06
N ARG A 211 -10.01 18.77 11.84
CA ARG A 211 -9.24 17.52 11.98
C ARG A 211 -8.00 17.76 12.82
N HIS A 212 -7.79 16.88 13.77
CA HIS A 212 -6.64 16.89 14.66
C HIS A 212 -5.76 15.69 14.38
N GLU A 213 -4.46 15.88 14.51
CA GLU A 213 -3.46 14.85 14.28
C GLU A 213 -3.24 14.01 15.54
N PHE A 214 -3.11 12.71 15.32
CA PHE A 214 -2.82 11.72 16.34
C PHE A 214 -1.73 10.77 15.87
N LEU A 215 -0.95 10.28 16.81
CA LEU A 215 0.00 9.19 16.58
C LEU A 215 -0.44 7.94 17.31
N HIS A 216 -0.17 6.80 16.70
CA HIS A 216 -0.28 5.50 17.32
C HIS A 216 1.08 4.82 17.24
N LEU A 217 1.74 4.67 18.36
CA LEU A 217 3.06 4.04 18.51
C LEU A 217 2.87 2.63 19.08
N VAL A 218 3.41 1.63 18.39
CA VAL A 218 3.46 0.24 18.86
C VAL A 218 4.92 -0.21 18.85
N PHE A 219 5.39 -0.73 19.96
CA PHE A 219 6.77 -1.18 20.13
C PHE A 219 6.87 -2.28 21.20
N PRO A 220 7.92 -3.13 21.17
CA PRO A 220 8.11 -4.16 22.18
C PRO A 220 8.47 -3.52 23.53
N ARG A 221 7.85 -3.99 24.61
CA ARG A 221 8.20 -3.56 25.96
C ARG A 221 9.54 -4.17 26.37
N GLN A 222 10.44 -3.33 26.87
CA GLN A 222 11.70 -3.77 27.45
C GLN A 222 11.50 -3.95 28.97
N ASN A 223 12.06 -5.02 29.53
CA ASN A 223 12.12 -5.26 30.99
C ASN A 223 10.74 -5.29 31.70
N CYS A 224 9.76 -5.90 31.09
CA CYS A 224 8.52 -6.22 31.78
C CYS A 224 8.55 -7.68 32.21
N ASP A 225 8.19 -7.97 33.46
CA ASP A 225 7.77 -9.30 33.87
C ASP A 225 6.50 -9.61 33.07
N PHE A 226 6.65 -10.36 32.00
CA PHE A 226 5.55 -10.85 31.18
C PHE A 226 4.83 -11.93 31.98
N GLY A 227 4.02 -11.53 32.96
CA GLY A 227 3.11 -12.46 33.60
C GLY A 227 2.02 -12.85 32.60
N HIS A 228 1.56 -14.10 32.68
CA HIS A 228 0.45 -14.64 31.88
C HIS A 228 -0.90 -13.93 32.11
N ASP A 229 -0.88 -12.68 32.52
CA ASP A 229 -2.06 -11.87 32.77
C ASP A 229 -2.53 -11.25 31.45
N LEU A 230 -3.24 -12.07 30.66
CA LEU A 230 -3.81 -11.69 29.35
C LEU A 230 -4.79 -10.51 29.43
N VAL A 231 -5.16 -10.11 30.64
CA VAL A 231 -6.14 -9.05 30.91
C VAL A 231 -5.46 -7.69 31.15
N ASN A 232 -4.22 -7.69 31.66
CA ASN A 232 -3.56 -6.43 32.00
C ASN A 232 -2.78 -5.87 30.81
N ALA A 233 -3.36 -4.88 30.12
CA ALA A 233 -2.76 -4.23 28.96
C ALA A 233 -1.33 -3.71 29.16
N LYS A 234 -0.92 -3.41 30.41
CA LYS A 234 0.43 -2.97 30.75
C LYS A 234 1.45 -4.10 30.84
N ARG A 235 1.01 -5.34 30.87
CA ARG A 235 1.87 -6.54 30.94
C ARG A 235 1.97 -7.28 29.61
N MET A 236 1.26 -6.81 28.58
CA MET A 236 1.33 -7.39 27.24
C MET A 236 2.66 -7.06 26.56
N LYS A 237 3.15 -7.97 25.73
CA LYS A 237 4.46 -7.92 25.08
C LYS A 237 4.70 -6.64 24.27
N TRP A 238 3.70 -6.15 23.55
CA TRP A 238 3.77 -4.90 22.79
C TRP A 238 3.00 -3.79 23.47
N ALA A 239 3.65 -2.64 23.66
CA ALA A 239 2.99 -1.42 24.07
C ALA A 239 2.24 -0.81 22.91
N SER A 240 1.05 -0.28 23.18
CA SER A 240 0.25 0.49 22.23
C SER A 240 -0.07 1.85 22.84
N VAL A 241 0.52 2.90 22.31
CA VAL A 241 0.42 4.25 22.87
C VAL A 241 -0.22 5.18 21.85
N TYR A 242 -1.34 5.78 22.23
CA TYR A 242 -1.98 6.83 21.45
C TYR A 242 -1.60 8.20 21.99
N LEU A 243 -1.08 9.05 21.11
CA LEU A 243 -0.63 10.39 21.40
C LEU A 243 -1.48 11.41 20.63
N ALA A 244 -1.85 12.51 21.26
CA ALA A 244 -2.26 13.70 20.53
C ALA A 244 -1.01 14.36 19.95
N TRP A 245 -1.11 14.76 18.69
CA TRP A 245 -0.02 15.39 17.96
C TRP A 245 -0.46 16.80 17.53
N GLY A 246 0.39 17.78 17.68
CA GLY A 246 0.06 19.17 17.39
C GLY A 246 0.47 20.09 18.53
N VAL A 247 -0.40 21.01 18.91
CA VAL A 247 -0.11 22.03 19.93
C VAL A 247 0.07 21.42 21.33
N GLU A 248 -0.76 20.44 21.67
CA GLU A 248 -0.70 19.74 22.96
C GLU A 248 -0.25 18.30 22.74
N LYS A 249 1.07 18.05 22.87
CA LYS A 249 1.64 16.72 22.79
C LYS A 249 1.41 15.96 24.11
N GLN A 250 0.41 15.06 24.13
CA GLN A 250 0.11 14.27 25.35
C GLN A 250 -0.27 12.83 25.01
N VAL A 251 0.02 11.94 25.96
CA VAL A 251 -0.50 10.55 25.91
C VAL A 251 -1.98 10.54 26.25
N ILE A 252 -2.79 10.04 25.33
CA ILE A 252 -4.24 9.92 25.50
C ILE A 252 -4.59 8.56 26.10
N ARG A 253 -3.96 7.49 25.58
CA ARG A 253 -4.29 6.12 25.95
C ARG A 253 -3.04 5.24 25.81
N GLU A 254 -2.78 4.41 26.81
CA GLU A 254 -1.77 3.38 26.75
C GLU A 254 -2.45 2.02 26.94
N GLU A 255 -2.21 1.13 25.98
CA GLU A 255 -2.73 -0.23 25.93
C GLU A 255 -1.59 -1.19 25.56
N GLY A 256 -1.95 -2.44 25.26
CA GLY A 256 -0.99 -3.44 24.82
C GLY A 256 -1.60 -4.44 23.85
N TYR A 257 -0.70 -5.17 23.19
CA TYR A 257 -1.03 -6.33 22.36
C TYR A 257 -0.15 -7.50 22.78
N ASN A 258 -0.70 -8.68 22.76
CA ASN A 258 0.08 -9.90 23.02
C ASN A 258 0.97 -10.26 21.83
N GLU A 259 0.46 -10.06 20.62
CA GLU A 259 1.18 -10.22 19.35
C GLU A 259 1.27 -8.88 18.62
N PHE A 260 2.28 -8.73 17.74
CA PHE A 260 2.41 -7.52 16.92
C PHE A 260 1.19 -7.36 15.99
N PRO A 261 0.50 -6.20 16.03
CA PRO A 261 -0.79 -6.06 15.36
C PRO A 261 -0.71 -5.68 13.88
N PHE A 262 0.49 -5.54 13.33
CA PHE A 262 0.67 -5.12 11.94
C PHE A 262 1.35 -6.21 11.11
N LEU A 263 0.83 -6.46 9.93
CA LEU A 263 1.57 -7.08 8.85
C LEU A 263 2.26 -5.96 8.07
N VAL A 264 3.58 -5.94 8.08
CA VAL A 264 4.37 -5.05 7.21
C VAL A 264 5.10 -5.93 6.20
N THR A 265 4.72 -5.82 4.95
CA THR A 265 5.25 -6.66 3.87
C THR A 265 6.00 -5.83 2.85
N ARG A 266 7.15 -6.35 2.39
CA ARG A 266 8.06 -5.67 1.46
C ARG A 266 8.12 -6.39 0.13
N PHE A 267 8.18 -5.64 -0.98
CA PHE A 267 8.25 -6.22 -2.32
C PHE A 267 9.64 -6.83 -2.57
N LEU A 268 10.69 -6.03 -2.45
CA LEU A 268 12.09 -6.43 -2.43
C LEU A 268 12.80 -5.68 -1.31
N ARG A 269 13.94 -6.17 -0.87
CA ARG A 269 14.83 -5.50 0.08
C ARG A 269 16.17 -5.25 -0.57
N TYR A 270 16.63 -4.01 -0.49
CA TYR A 270 17.99 -3.62 -0.84
C TYR A 270 18.63 -2.89 0.33
N GLY A 271 19.79 -3.38 0.75
CA GLY A 271 20.53 -2.81 1.89
C GLY A 271 19.86 -3.03 3.24
N ASP A 272 20.23 -2.20 4.22
CA ASP A 272 19.82 -2.32 5.63
C ASP A 272 18.58 -1.48 5.97
N GLY A 273 17.94 -0.87 4.97
CA GLY A 273 16.75 -0.06 5.19
C GLY A 273 15.51 -0.89 5.57
N PRO A 274 14.64 -0.38 6.47
CA PRO A 274 13.44 -1.10 6.90
C PRO A 274 12.35 -1.16 5.83
N TYR A 275 12.43 -0.31 4.80
CA TYR A 275 11.43 -0.22 3.74
C TYR A 275 11.79 -1.06 2.53
N GLY A 276 10.77 -1.51 1.83
CA GLY A 276 10.92 -2.26 0.59
C GLY A 276 11.15 -1.38 -0.62
N TYR A 277 11.63 -1.99 -1.69
CA TYR A 277 11.90 -1.37 -2.97
C TYR A 277 10.82 -1.75 -4.00
N ALA A 278 10.33 -0.78 -4.74
CA ALA A 278 9.25 -0.96 -5.72
C ALA A 278 9.79 -1.09 -7.13
N PRO A 279 9.20 -1.94 -7.99
CA PRO A 279 9.64 -2.11 -9.38
C PRO A 279 9.53 -0.82 -10.21
N GLY A 280 8.64 0.09 -9.85
CA GLY A 280 8.51 1.40 -10.51
C GLY A 280 9.74 2.30 -10.37
N LEU A 281 10.59 2.06 -9.37
CA LEU A 281 11.83 2.82 -9.16
C LEU A 281 12.89 2.46 -10.21
N ASP A 282 12.93 1.20 -10.67
CA ASP A 282 13.86 0.76 -11.70
C ASP A 282 13.63 1.44 -13.06
N VAL A 283 12.39 1.88 -13.31
CA VAL A 283 11.96 2.44 -14.60
C VAL A 283 11.45 3.89 -14.48
N MET A 284 11.95 4.65 -13.49
CA MET A 284 11.56 6.05 -13.30
C MET A 284 11.82 6.91 -14.53
N GLU A 285 12.98 6.70 -15.16
CA GLU A 285 13.36 7.45 -16.36
C GLU A 285 12.48 7.10 -17.56
N GLU A 286 12.17 5.81 -17.74
CA GLU A 286 11.28 5.33 -18.80
C GLU A 286 9.87 5.91 -18.65
N ILE A 287 9.34 5.88 -17.43
CA ILE A 287 8.00 6.45 -17.13
C ILE A 287 7.99 7.95 -17.45
N THR A 288 9.01 8.68 -16.96
CA THR A 288 9.11 10.12 -17.22
C THR A 288 9.25 10.43 -18.71
N ALA A 289 10.09 9.65 -19.42
CA ALA A 289 10.31 9.82 -20.85
C ALA A 289 9.02 9.53 -21.65
N THR A 290 8.31 8.45 -21.32
CA THR A 290 7.03 8.10 -21.97
C THR A 290 6.00 9.20 -21.80
N LEU A 291 5.81 9.71 -20.59
CA LEU A 291 4.87 10.81 -20.31
C LEU A 291 5.21 12.09 -21.09
N LYS A 292 6.51 12.40 -21.25
CA LYS A 292 6.97 13.56 -22.04
C LYS A 292 6.77 13.34 -23.53
N LEU A 293 7.13 12.15 -24.03
CA LEU A 293 7.02 11.81 -25.45
C LEU A 293 5.57 11.80 -25.91
N GLU A 294 4.67 11.17 -25.17
CA GLU A 294 3.24 11.17 -25.50
C GLU A 294 2.67 12.59 -25.55
N ARG A 295 3.02 13.45 -24.58
CA ARG A 295 2.63 14.85 -24.62
C ARG A 295 3.14 15.56 -25.88
N VAL A 296 4.39 15.31 -26.28
CA VAL A 296 4.97 15.89 -27.50
C VAL A 296 4.26 15.36 -28.74
N MET A 297 3.92 14.06 -28.76
CA MET A 297 3.19 13.44 -29.86
C MET A 297 1.78 14.00 -30.00
N ASP A 298 1.07 14.23 -28.87
CA ASP A 298 -0.23 14.90 -28.88
C ASP A 298 -0.14 16.31 -29.53
N VAL A 299 0.88 17.09 -29.13
CA VAL A 299 1.11 18.42 -29.73
C VAL A 299 1.46 18.31 -31.20
N LEU A 300 2.28 17.33 -31.60
CA LEU A 300 2.60 17.12 -33.03
C LEU A 300 1.36 16.71 -33.82
N ALA A 301 0.50 15.87 -33.27
CA ALA A 301 -0.76 15.48 -33.89
C ALA A 301 -1.71 16.69 -34.04
N GLU A 302 -1.78 17.55 -33.03
CA GLU A 302 -2.56 18.80 -33.08
C GLU A 302 -2.03 19.75 -34.17
N VAL A 303 -0.70 19.96 -34.23
CA VAL A 303 -0.06 20.80 -35.27
C VAL A 303 -0.22 20.18 -36.65
N ALA A 304 -0.22 18.86 -36.80
CA ALA A 304 -0.46 18.20 -38.08
C ALA A 304 -1.92 18.34 -38.52
N ALA A 305 -2.88 18.30 -37.60
CA ALA A 305 -4.30 18.52 -37.90
C ALA A 305 -4.64 19.98 -38.18
N PHE A 306 -3.92 20.92 -37.53
CA PHE A 306 -4.09 22.34 -37.65
C PHE A 306 -2.73 23.00 -37.97
N PRO A 307 -2.23 22.92 -39.21
CA PRO A 307 -0.91 23.39 -39.57
C PRO A 307 -0.78 24.90 -39.37
N ARG A 308 0.38 25.29 -38.85
CA ARG A 308 0.69 26.72 -38.72
C ARG A 308 0.87 27.32 -40.10
N ILE A 309 0.32 28.52 -40.31
CA ILE A 309 0.38 29.23 -41.58
C ILE A 309 1.30 30.43 -41.40
N ILE A 310 2.19 30.64 -42.40
CA ILE A 310 2.97 31.87 -42.54
C ILE A 310 2.25 32.73 -43.56
N GLN A 311 1.89 33.93 -43.13
CA GLN A 311 1.27 34.96 -43.97
C GLN A 311 2.14 36.21 -43.95
N LEU A 312 2.30 36.84 -45.12
CA LEU A 312 2.98 38.14 -45.23
C LEU A 312 2.10 39.23 -44.59
N ALA A 313 2.72 40.13 -43.81
CA ALA A 313 2.00 41.21 -43.10
C ALA A 313 1.27 42.17 -44.05
N GLU A 314 1.67 42.24 -45.32
CA GLU A 314 1.05 43.07 -46.35
C GLU A 314 -0.19 42.44 -47.03
N GLN A 315 -0.53 41.19 -46.67
CA GLN A 315 -1.72 40.52 -47.20
C GLN A 315 -2.98 41.07 -46.52
N VAL A 316 -3.82 41.71 -47.31
CA VAL A 316 -5.12 42.22 -46.87
C VAL A 316 -6.17 41.13 -47.07
N GLY A 317 -6.63 40.50 -45.97
CA GLY A 317 -7.70 39.52 -45.97
C GLY A 317 -7.52 38.48 -44.86
N GLU A 318 -8.59 38.05 -44.24
CA GLU A 318 -8.59 36.92 -43.28
C GLU A 318 -8.52 35.59 -44.02
N VAL A 319 -7.64 34.72 -43.57
CA VAL A 319 -7.55 33.35 -44.05
C VAL A 319 -8.57 32.49 -43.27
N ASP A 320 -9.47 31.84 -43.98
CA ASP A 320 -10.42 30.89 -43.33
C ASP A 320 -9.71 29.59 -43.02
N LEU A 321 -9.44 29.37 -41.74
CA LEU A 321 -8.74 28.20 -41.20
C LEU A 321 -9.69 27.01 -40.90
N ARG A 322 -10.98 27.13 -41.20
CA ARG A 322 -11.94 26.05 -40.98
C ARG A 322 -11.79 24.94 -42.02
N ALA A 323 -12.03 23.70 -41.63
CA ALA A 323 -12.05 22.56 -42.56
C ALA A 323 -13.05 22.85 -43.71
N GLY A 324 -12.56 22.85 -44.94
CA GLY A 324 -13.33 23.22 -46.12
C GLY A 324 -13.55 24.73 -46.34
N GLY A 325 -12.90 25.59 -45.56
CA GLY A 325 -12.93 27.05 -45.71
C GLY A 325 -12.33 27.50 -47.05
N VAL A 326 -12.98 28.48 -47.73
CA VAL A 326 -12.51 29.01 -48.98
C VAL A 326 -11.97 30.44 -48.77
N THR A 327 -10.68 30.61 -48.96
CA THR A 327 -10.03 31.91 -48.91
C THR A 327 -9.85 32.46 -50.33
N THR A 328 -10.50 33.58 -50.62
CA THR A 328 -10.43 34.22 -51.95
C THR A 328 -9.25 35.20 -52.01
N VAL A 329 -8.32 34.99 -52.93
CA VAL A 329 -7.10 35.80 -53.11
C VAL A 329 -7.16 36.54 -54.46
N LYS A 330 -6.73 37.83 -54.50
CA LYS A 330 -6.69 38.60 -55.73
C LYS A 330 -5.66 37.97 -56.67
N ALA A 331 -6.01 37.86 -57.95
CA ALA A 331 -5.24 37.16 -58.99
C ALA A 331 -3.77 37.63 -59.15
N GLN A 332 -3.44 38.86 -58.85
CA GLN A 332 -2.11 39.45 -58.95
C GLN A 332 -1.14 39.01 -57.83
N ALA A 333 -1.66 38.52 -56.71
CA ALA A 333 -0.89 38.05 -55.57
C ALA A 333 -0.68 36.49 -55.55
N ALA A 334 -1.25 35.79 -56.51
CA ALA A 334 -1.44 34.35 -56.46
C ALA A 334 -0.18 33.50 -56.65
N ARG A 335 0.92 34.01 -57.17
CA ARG A 335 2.12 33.19 -57.42
C ARG A 335 3.25 33.31 -56.41
N GLU A 336 3.37 34.42 -55.69
CA GLU A 336 4.50 34.62 -54.75
C GLU A 336 4.11 34.90 -53.29
N LYS A 337 2.84 35.23 -53.03
CA LYS A 337 2.40 35.75 -51.71
C LYS A 337 1.30 34.91 -51.04
N LEU A 338 1.08 33.65 -51.46
CA LEU A 338 0.11 32.77 -50.84
C LEU A 338 0.60 32.34 -49.44
N PRO A 339 -0.33 32.25 -48.46
CA PRO A 339 -0.01 31.63 -47.19
C PRO A 339 0.55 30.22 -47.39
N ARG A 340 1.65 29.90 -46.75
CA ARG A 340 2.28 28.60 -46.84
C ARG A 340 2.18 27.90 -45.49
N GLU A 341 1.93 26.62 -45.53
CA GLU A 341 2.05 25.80 -44.34
C GLU A 341 3.49 25.83 -43.86
N TRP A 342 3.66 26.06 -42.56
CA TRP A 342 4.92 25.81 -41.88
C TRP A 342 4.99 24.31 -41.60
N ALA A 343 5.56 23.55 -42.52
CA ALA A 343 5.76 22.11 -42.32
C ALA A 343 6.72 21.88 -41.17
N THR A 344 6.21 21.27 -40.08
CA THR A 344 7.04 20.78 -39.00
C THR A 344 7.64 19.45 -39.48
N SER A 345 8.96 19.38 -39.61
CA SER A 345 9.67 18.15 -40.04
C SER A 345 9.76 17.08 -38.90
N GLY A 346 8.84 17.11 -37.96
CA GLY A 346 8.78 16.10 -36.87
C GLY A 346 8.46 14.70 -37.42
N ARG A 347 9.34 13.75 -37.16
CA ARG A 347 9.15 12.35 -37.56
C ARG A 347 8.27 11.64 -36.55
N TYR A 348 6.99 11.55 -36.86
CA TYR A 348 5.96 10.92 -36.01
C TYR A 348 6.23 9.41 -35.78
N ASP A 349 6.70 8.73 -36.83
CA ASP A 349 7.09 7.31 -36.81
C ASP A 349 8.15 7.01 -35.73
N VAL A 350 9.24 7.80 -35.72
CA VAL A 350 10.33 7.63 -34.73
C VAL A 350 9.84 7.89 -33.30
N GLY A 351 8.93 8.85 -33.12
CA GLY A 351 8.35 9.12 -31.81
C GLY A 351 7.50 7.96 -31.30
N LYS A 352 6.69 7.36 -32.17
CA LYS A 352 5.85 6.20 -31.87
C LYS A 352 6.68 4.96 -31.50
N ASP A 353 7.71 4.67 -32.28
CA ASP A 353 8.61 3.52 -32.02
C ASP A 353 9.32 3.68 -30.69
N ARG A 354 9.79 4.89 -30.35
CA ARG A 354 10.41 5.17 -29.06
C ARG A 354 9.46 5.03 -27.89
N ILE A 355 8.20 5.39 -28.04
CA ILE A 355 7.19 5.19 -27.01
C ILE A 355 6.99 3.70 -26.81
N ALA A 356 6.85 2.91 -27.88
CA ALA A 356 6.67 1.46 -27.80
C ALA A 356 7.83 0.76 -27.05
N ASP A 357 9.08 1.11 -27.37
CA ASP A 357 10.26 0.59 -26.67
C ASP A 357 10.25 0.91 -25.17
N LYS A 358 9.83 2.13 -24.80
CA LYS A 358 9.75 2.53 -23.40
C LYS A 358 8.61 1.83 -22.66
N GLU A 359 7.47 1.68 -23.32
CA GLU A 359 6.34 0.95 -22.76
C GLU A 359 6.65 -0.52 -22.52
N GLU A 360 7.43 -1.15 -23.42
CA GLU A 360 7.89 -2.53 -23.26
C GLU A 360 8.75 -2.69 -21.99
N LYS A 361 9.75 -1.81 -21.80
CA LYS A 361 10.57 -1.80 -20.57
C LYS A 361 9.76 -1.59 -19.30
N ILE A 362 8.75 -0.71 -19.34
CA ILE A 362 7.85 -0.52 -18.20
C ILE A 362 7.06 -1.80 -17.92
N ARG A 363 6.51 -2.48 -18.94
CA ARG A 363 5.79 -3.74 -18.78
C ARG A 363 6.69 -4.84 -18.23
N GLU A 364 7.92 -4.94 -18.73
CA GLU A 364 8.93 -5.90 -18.24
C GLU A 364 9.24 -5.69 -16.76
N ALA A 365 9.52 -4.46 -16.32
CA ALA A 365 9.80 -4.14 -14.92
C ALA A 365 8.63 -4.49 -13.98
N PHE A 366 7.39 -4.35 -14.44
CA PHE A 366 6.20 -4.76 -13.70
C PHE A 366 5.79 -6.22 -13.96
N PHE A 367 6.61 -7.02 -14.61
CA PHE A 367 6.38 -8.44 -14.90
C PHE A 367 5.11 -8.73 -15.72
N VAL A 368 4.61 -7.77 -16.50
CA VAL A 368 3.32 -7.87 -17.20
C VAL A 368 3.31 -9.03 -18.19
N ASP A 369 4.35 -9.14 -19.04
CA ASP A 369 4.44 -10.17 -20.08
C ASP A 369 4.50 -11.57 -19.49
N MET A 370 5.08 -11.69 -18.32
CA MET A 370 5.13 -12.92 -17.56
C MET A 370 3.77 -13.28 -16.93
N LEU A 371 3.02 -12.28 -16.47
CA LEU A 371 1.73 -12.47 -15.79
C LEU A 371 0.56 -12.67 -16.76
N MET A 372 0.64 -12.13 -17.97
CA MET A 372 -0.41 -12.18 -19.00
C MET A 372 0.06 -12.85 -20.31
N PRO A 373 0.48 -14.10 -20.31
CA PRO A 373 1.05 -14.72 -21.52
C PRO A 373 0.05 -15.03 -22.62
N LEU A 374 -1.24 -15.15 -22.28
CA LEU A 374 -2.28 -15.49 -23.23
C LEU A 374 -2.78 -14.27 -24.03
N ALA A 375 -2.50 -13.06 -23.58
CA ALA A 375 -2.94 -11.84 -24.27
C ALA A 375 -2.17 -11.55 -25.56
N ASN A 376 -0.95 -12.10 -25.71
CA ASN A 376 -0.03 -11.81 -26.83
C ASN A 376 0.36 -13.04 -27.65
N VAL A 377 -0.41 -14.14 -27.59
CA VAL A 377 -0.04 -15.38 -28.31
C VAL A 377 -0.91 -15.54 -29.56
N ASP A 378 -0.32 -15.24 -30.72
CA ASP A 378 -0.90 -15.55 -32.06
C ASP A 378 -0.85 -17.04 -32.40
N ARG A 379 -0.40 -17.92 -31.49
CA ARG A 379 -0.17 -19.33 -31.74
C ARG A 379 -0.81 -20.20 -30.65
N GLN A 380 -1.43 -21.30 -31.06
CA GLN A 380 -1.89 -22.34 -30.14
C GLN A 380 -0.68 -22.94 -29.38
N MET A 381 -0.71 -22.81 -28.04
CA MET A 381 0.31 -23.38 -27.17
C MET A 381 -0.10 -24.77 -26.67
N THR A 382 0.87 -25.65 -26.50
CA THR A 382 0.64 -26.95 -25.89
C THR A 382 0.50 -26.84 -24.36
N ALA A 383 -0.19 -27.80 -23.74
CA ALA A 383 -0.36 -27.83 -22.28
C ALA A 383 1.01 -27.86 -21.55
N THR A 384 2.02 -28.50 -22.14
CA THR A 384 3.38 -28.57 -21.60
C THR A 384 4.09 -27.20 -21.61
N GLU A 385 3.94 -26.44 -22.69
CA GLU A 385 4.47 -25.08 -22.79
C GLU A 385 3.79 -24.13 -21.79
N ILE A 386 2.48 -24.29 -21.57
CA ILE A 386 1.74 -23.52 -20.58
C ILE A 386 2.25 -23.80 -19.17
N ASN A 387 2.45 -25.08 -18.83
CA ASN A 387 2.97 -25.49 -17.52
C ASN A 387 4.40 -24.99 -17.29
N ALA A 388 5.30 -25.15 -18.28
CA ALA A 388 6.69 -24.68 -18.17
C ALA A 388 6.75 -23.15 -17.95
N ARG A 389 5.92 -22.37 -18.65
CA ARG A 389 5.84 -20.94 -18.45
C ARG A 389 5.22 -20.56 -17.09
N GLN A 390 4.30 -21.36 -16.56
CA GLN A 390 3.78 -21.17 -15.20
C GLN A 390 4.86 -21.38 -14.15
N GLU A 391 5.70 -22.40 -14.29
CA GLU A 391 6.84 -22.66 -13.40
C GLU A 391 7.87 -21.53 -13.45
N GLU A 392 8.23 -21.06 -14.64
CA GLU A 392 9.15 -19.94 -14.84
C GLU A 392 8.67 -18.64 -14.17
N ARG A 393 7.36 -18.38 -14.21
CA ARG A 393 6.72 -17.24 -13.53
C ARG A 393 6.87 -17.30 -12.03
N VAL A 394 6.60 -18.47 -11.44
CA VAL A 394 6.73 -18.67 -10.00
C VAL A 394 8.17 -18.40 -9.55
N LEU A 395 9.16 -18.80 -10.35
CA LEU A 395 10.57 -18.55 -10.05
C LEU A 395 10.92 -17.06 -10.00
N SER A 396 10.42 -16.27 -10.94
CA SER A 396 10.72 -14.82 -10.99
C SER A 396 10.04 -14.03 -9.85
N PHE A 397 8.88 -14.51 -9.37
CA PHE A 397 8.22 -13.97 -8.20
C PHE A 397 8.75 -14.50 -6.87
N SER A 398 9.54 -15.55 -6.89
CA SER A 398 10.02 -16.28 -5.71
C SER A 398 10.60 -15.35 -4.62
N PRO A 399 11.47 -14.37 -4.91
CA PRO A 399 12.02 -13.51 -3.85
C PRO A 399 10.94 -12.69 -3.14
N SER A 400 10.06 -12.06 -3.89
CA SER A 400 8.96 -11.26 -3.33
C SER A 400 7.94 -12.13 -2.58
N LEU A 401 7.67 -13.34 -3.08
CA LEU A 401 6.78 -14.30 -2.45
C LEU A 401 7.36 -14.81 -1.12
N THR A 402 8.64 -15.14 -1.09
CA THR A 402 9.32 -15.63 0.11
C THR A 402 9.29 -14.58 1.23
N LEU A 403 9.54 -13.31 0.89
CA LEU A 403 9.43 -12.21 1.85
C LEU A 403 7.99 -12.08 2.37
N PHE A 404 7.00 -12.15 1.49
CA PHE A 404 5.60 -12.09 1.91
C PHE A 404 5.23 -13.24 2.86
N ILE A 405 5.64 -14.48 2.55
CA ILE A 405 5.35 -15.65 3.39
C ILE A 405 5.94 -15.44 4.79
N SER A 406 7.20 -15.00 4.87
CA SER A 406 7.85 -14.70 6.13
C SER A 406 7.11 -13.63 6.95
N ASP A 407 6.75 -12.52 6.30
CA ASP A 407 6.02 -11.43 6.94
C ASP A 407 4.60 -11.85 7.33
N CYS A 408 3.93 -12.66 6.50
CA CYS A 408 2.56 -13.14 6.71
C CYS A 408 2.43 -14.09 7.91
N ASN A 409 3.48 -14.85 8.23
CA ASN A 409 3.48 -15.74 9.39
C ASN A 409 3.15 -14.99 10.68
N VAL A 410 3.65 -13.77 10.85
CA VAL A 410 3.34 -12.91 12.01
C VAL A 410 1.85 -12.62 12.10
N LEU A 411 1.22 -12.30 10.97
CA LEU A 411 -0.22 -12.05 10.90
C LEU A 411 -1.03 -13.31 11.18
N MET A 412 -0.65 -14.45 10.60
CA MET A 412 -1.36 -15.73 10.79
C MET A 412 -1.28 -16.18 12.24
N HIS A 413 -0.12 -16.05 12.87
CA HIS A 413 0.05 -16.32 14.29
C HIS A 413 -0.86 -15.43 15.17
N ARG A 414 -0.95 -14.15 14.85
CA ARG A 414 -1.86 -13.23 15.56
C ARG A 414 -3.33 -13.63 15.37
N ILE A 415 -3.77 -13.93 14.16
CA ILE A 415 -5.14 -14.36 13.87
C ILE A 415 -5.46 -15.63 14.64
N PHE A 416 -4.57 -16.62 14.59
CA PHE A 416 -4.70 -17.86 15.35
C PHE A 416 -4.87 -17.58 16.86
N SER A 417 -3.98 -16.78 17.45
CA SER A 417 -4.02 -16.44 18.86
C SER A 417 -5.29 -15.68 19.27
N ILE A 418 -5.80 -14.80 18.42
CA ILE A 418 -7.09 -14.10 18.65
C ILE A 418 -8.24 -15.12 18.68
N LEU A 419 -8.34 -15.98 17.66
CA LEU A 419 -9.42 -16.96 17.55
C LEU A 419 -9.35 -18.02 18.66
N PHE A 420 -8.14 -18.41 19.04
CA PHE A 420 -7.91 -19.31 20.17
C PHE A 420 -8.41 -18.70 21.49
N ARG A 421 -8.05 -17.45 21.79
CA ARG A 421 -8.55 -16.74 22.99
C ARG A 421 -10.07 -16.53 22.96
N GLN A 422 -10.67 -16.42 21.80
CA GLN A 422 -12.13 -16.34 21.63
C GLN A 422 -12.81 -17.72 21.78
N GLY A 423 -12.03 -18.79 21.84
CA GLY A 423 -12.55 -20.16 21.95
C GLY A 423 -13.31 -20.62 20.71
N LYS A 424 -12.90 -20.15 19.51
CA LYS A 424 -13.53 -20.55 18.24
C LYS A 424 -13.04 -21.88 17.71
N PHE A 425 -11.89 -22.35 18.17
CA PHE A 425 -11.36 -23.67 17.81
C PHE A 425 -12.03 -24.79 18.63
N PRO A 426 -12.03 -26.04 18.13
CA PRO A 426 -12.60 -27.19 18.84
C PRO A 426 -11.96 -27.37 20.22
N LYS A 427 -12.75 -27.19 21.29
CA LYS A 427 -12.24 -27.27 22.68
C LYS A 427 -12.13 -28.70 23.19
N ASP A 428 -13.08 -29.56 22.79
CA ASP A 428 -13.18 -30.92 23.28
C ASP A 428 -12.16 -31.86 22.61
N ASP A 429 -11.52 -31.41 21.56
CA ASP A 429 -10.58 -32.18 20.73
C ASP A 429 -9.16 -31.63 20.71
N VAL A 430 -8.79 -30.72 21.63
CA VAL A 430 -7.39 -30.29 21.72
C VAL A 430 -6.54 -31.49 22.06
N PRO A 431 -5.66 -31.94 21.16
CA PRO A 431 -4.80 -33.09 21.42
C PRO A 431 -3.94 -32.88 22.67
N ALA A 432 -3.83 -33.88 23.51
CA ALA A 432 -3.05 -33.77 24.73
C ALA A 432 -1.59 -33.40 24.50
N GLU A 433 -1.07 -33.71 23.31
CA GLU A 433 0.27 -33.39 22.84
C GLU A 433 0.48 -31.87 22.62
N LEU A 434 -0.61 -31.11 22.45
CA LEU A 434 -0.58 -29.64 22.29
C LEU A 434 -0.82 -28.89 23.61
N ILE A 435 -1.27 -29.63 24.64
CA ILE A 435 -1.43 -29.09 25.99
C ILE A 435 -0.07 -29.19 26.68
N VAL A 436 0.72 -28.12 26.58
CA VAL A 436 1.95 -28.04 27.40
C VAL A 436 1.52 -27.96 28.85
N PRO A 437 1.94 -28.90 29.72
CA PRO A 437 1.67 -28.79 31.15
C PRO A 437 2.22 -27.44 31.63
N ASP A 438 1.41 -26.75 32.42
CA ASP A 438 1.79 -25.47 33.04
C ASP A 438 3.00 -25.71 33.96
N MET A 439 4.16 -25.84 33.39
CA MET A 439 5.45 -25.88 34.07
C MET A 439 5.72 -24.45 34.52
N GLY A 440 5.27 -24.15 35.74
CA GLY A 440 5.34 -22.86 36.40
C GLY A 440 6.47 -21.97 35.91
N GLY A 441 6.12 -21.03 35.09
CA GLY A 441 6.94 -19.86 34.79
C GLY A 441 8.17 -20.07 33.94
N SER A 442 8.07 -20.65 32.74
CA SER A 442 8.99 -20.32 31.65
C SER A 442 8.39 -20.67 30.31
N GLU A 443 8.37 -19.65 29.50
CA GLU A 443 7.93 -19.55 28.14
C GLU A 443 8.53 -20.61 27.22
N ASN A 444 7.69 -21.11 26.34
CA ASN A 444 8.12 -21.46 24.99
C ASN A 444 6.89 -21.66 24.11
N TYR A 445 6.51 -20.61 23.39
CA TYR A 445 5.69 -20.68 22.19
C TYR A 445 6.44 -20.04 21.05
#